data_b6a2ae0a4ee30df8fc70ef6d507131e8
#
_entry.id   b6a2ae0a4ee30df8fc70ef6d507131e8
#
_cell.length_a   1.000
_cell.length_b   1.000
_cell.length_c   1.000
_cell.angle_alpha   90.00
_cell.angle_beta   90.00
_cell.angle_gamma   90.00
#
_symmetry.space_group_name_H-M   'P 1'
#
loop_
_entity.id
_entity.type
_entity.pdbx_description
1 polymer ?
#
loop_
_entity_poly.entity_id
_entity_poly.type
_entity_poly.pdbx_seq_one_letter_code
_entity_poly.pdbx_strand_id
1 'polypeptide(L)'
;MDMHSREQYLERVREEYRRAGKKGKTRLLNEARRRTKLNRKVLIGKLAHAPVPKRRKKKRGPRKRTYTPEVLGALVKVWEIFDYPCGQRLAPALRQEVERLRKTKELVCSAEVAAKLRHISPKTIDRLLAREKQVRQLRQNRNPSVHPLLYQKIPVKVASEWDTDQVGNLQVDYVAHCGRSTAGQYLHTISAADIATGWWEGEAITGRSQKATEEGLDHIRRRLPFRIREIHPDNDTGLINDLLWRYCRKAGIKMSRSRPYKKNDNAWVEQRNWTHVRKVVGYRRMDTPGELLILRDLYASLTLYKNFFQPTMKLEEKVRVGGKIHRKYDEPKTPYQRLLESGQISAAARKRLQAQYESLNVAQLRRRIEELRNQLFDLIEKKDCSEPSGSKRRGPGIRIGGAAHAIWIGKMLGGNP
;
A
#
# COMPACT_ATOMS: atom_id res chain seq x y z
N MET A 1 43.45 -20.38 1.20
CA MET A 1 43.43 -21.39 2.30
C MET A 1 42.13 -21.22 3.05
N ASP A 2 41.28 -22.26 3.11
CA ASP A 2 40.05 -22.22 3.87
C ASP A 2 40.27 -22.23 5.40
N MET A 3 39.19 -22.09 6.15
CA MET A 3 39.32 -21.93 7.62
C MET A 3 39.81 -23.22 8.32
N HIS A 4 39.42 -24.38 7.80
CA HIS A 4 39.81 -25.68 8.37
C HIS A 4 41.29 -26.01 8.09
N SER A 5 41.73 -25.88 6.84
CA SER A 5 43.12 -26.04 6.43
C SER A 5 44.07 -25.08 7.19
N ARG A 6 43.59 -23.86 7.47
CA ARG A 6 44.33 -22.86 8.25
C ARG A 6 44.51 -23.28 9.70
N GLU A 7 43.49 -23.83 10.33
CA GLU A 7 43.58 -24.34 11.71
C GLU A 7 44.52 -25.53 11.80
N GLN A 8 44.43 -26.49 10.89
CA GLN A 8 45.35 -27.64 10.82
C GLN A 8 46.82 -27.20 10.63
N TYR A 9 47.07 -26.26 9.75
CA TYR A 9 48.39 -25.71 9.51
C TYR A 9 48.95 -25.05 10.80
N LEU A 10 48.16 -24.21 11.47
CA LEU A 10 48.58 -23.56 12.71
C LEU A 10 48.81 -24.55 13.86
N GLU A 11 48.10 -25.66 13.87
CA GLU A 11 48.29 -26.71 14.85
C GLU A 11 49.65 -27.40 14.71
N ARG A 12 50.07 -27.73 13.49
CA ARG A 12 51.43 -28.27 13.21
C ARG A 12 52.53 -27.28 13.59
N VAL A 13 52.41 -26.04 13.18
CA VAL A 13 53.40 -25.00 13.41
C VAL A 13 53.53 -24.65 14.90
N ARG A 14 52.48 -24.92 15.71
CA ARG A 14 52.47 -24.57 17.16
C ARG A 14 53.55 -25.30 17.97
N GLU A 15 53.81 -26.56 17.67
CA GLU A 15 54.83 -27.32 18.39
C GLU A 15 56.24 -26.79 18.08
N GLU A 16 56.53 -26.53 16.82
CA GLU A 16 57.78 -25.94 16.37
C GLU A 16 57.98 -24.55 16.97
N TYR A 17 56.91 -23.72 16.97
CA TYR A 17 56.93 -22.37 17.52
C TYR A 17 57.24 -22.35 19.00
N ARG A 18 56.73 -23.31 19.79
CA ARG A 18 57.00 -23.41 21.22
C ARG A 18 58.46 -23.76 21.52
N ARG A 19 59.06 -24.63 20.72
CA ARG A 19 60.46 -25.08 20.88
C ARG A 19 61.48 -24.10 20.30
N ALA A 20 61.06 -23.21 19.41
CA ALA A 20 61.96 -22.30 18.72
C ALA A 20 62.47 -21.14 19.60
N GLY A 21 63.72 -20.78 19.43
CA GLY A 21 64.28 -19.55 19.98
C GLY A 21 63.78 -18.28 19.29
N LYS A 22 64.17 -17.10 19.77
CA LYS A 22 63.68 -15.79 19.29
C LYS A 22 63.74 -15.61 17.77
N LYS A 23 64.86 -15.96 17.12
CA LYS A 23 65.03 -15.88 15.65
C LYS A 23 64.14 -16.89 14.93
N GLY A 24 64.01 -18.13 15.46
CA GLY A 24 63.12 -19.18 14.90
C GLY A 24 61.64 -18.79 14.98
N LYS A 25 61.17 -18.25 16.10
CA LYS A 25 59.82 -17.74 16.28
C LYS A 25 59.47 -16.66 15.25
N THR A 26 60.42 -15.74 14.99
CA THR A 26 60.20 -14.69 14.01
C THR A 26 60.03 -15.26 12.57
N ARG A 27 60.88 -16.26 12.22
CA ARG A 27 60.79 -16.94 10.92
C ARG A 27 59.43 -17.66 10.73
N LEU A 28 59.00 -18.43 11.72
CA LEU A 28 57.74 -19.15 11.70
C LEU A 28 56.54 -18.21 11.65
N LEU A 29 56.57 -17.09 12.34
CA LEU A 29 55.52 -16.07 12.28
C LEU A 29 55.44 -15.42 10.90
N ASN A 30 56.56 -15.15 10.24
CA ASN A 30 56.59 -14.54 8.92
C ASN A 30 56.04 -15.54 7.87
N GLU A 31 56.40 -16.81 7.96
CA GLU A 31 55.87 -17.86 7.09
C GLU A 31 54.38 -18.08 7.34
N ALA A 32 53.94 -18.20 8.58
CA ALA A 32 52.52 -18.33 8.89
C ALA A 32 51.70 -17.13 8.42
N ARG A 33 52.22 -15.91 8.52
CA ARG A 33 51.57 -14.70 7.97
C ARG A 33 51.43 -14.78 6.47
N ARG A 34 52.46 -15.24 5.74
CA ARG A 34 52.42 -15.38 4.28
C ARG A 34 51.38 -16.39 3.83
N ARG A 35 51.31 -17.55 4.52
CA ARG A 35 50.38 -18.64 4.17
C ARG A 35 48.94 -18.38 4.60
N THR A 36 48.73 -17.83 5.81
CA THR A 36 47.38 -17.68 6.39
C THR A 36 46.78 -16.30 6.17
N LYS A 37 47.59 -15.30 5.78
CA LYS A 37 47.23 -13.88 5.67
C LYS A 37 46.67 -13.27 6.97
N LEU A 38 46.89 -13.89 8.09
CA LEU A 38 46.48 -13.37 9.41
C LEU A 38 47.48 -12.33 9.95
N ASN A 39 46.95 -11.41 10.78
CA ASN A 39 47.77 -10.41 11.44
C ASN A 39 48.77 -11.07 12.41
N ARG A 40 50.01 -10.53 12.52
CA ARG A 40 51.07 -11.05 13.37
C ARG A 40 50.66 -11.20 14.84
N LYS A 41 49.93 -10.25 15.42
CA LYS A 41 49.42 -10.34 16.79
C LYS A 41 48.46 -11.53 16.98
N VAL A 42 47.61 -11.77 16.04
CA VAL A 42 46.65 -12.91 16.01
C VAL A 42 47.42 -14.24 15.97
N LEU A 43 48.46 -14.33 15.12
CA LEU A 43 49.31 -15.50 15.01
C LEU A 43 50.07 -15.80 16.29
N ILE A 44 50.67 -14.79 16.95
CA ILE A 44 51.32 -14.96 18.25
C ILE A 44 50.34 -15.57 19.24
N GLY A 45 49.12 -15.02 19.39
CA GLY A 45 48.12 -15.57 20.30
C GLY A 45 47.72 -17.01 19.97
N LYS A 46 47.53 -17.33 18.68
CA LYS A 46 47.13 -18.68 18.23
C LYS A 46 48.27 -19.73 18.34
N LEU A 47 49.51 -19.34 18.22
CA LEU A 47 50.69 -20.25 18.33
C LEU A 47 51.21 -20.36 19.78
N ALA A 48 51.06 -19.33 20.60
CA ALA A 48 51.48 -19.38 22.02
C ALA A 48 50.54 -20.22 22.89
N HIS A 49 49.24 -20.17 22.62
CA HIS A 49 48.21 -20.84 23.42
C HIS A 49 47.58 -21.99 22.66
N ALA A 50 47.28 -23.09 23.35
CA ALA A 50 46.45 -24.16 22.79
C ALA A 50 45.03 -23.62 22.52
N PRO A 51 44.35 -24.11 21.46
CA PRO A 51 42.96 -23.71 21.23
C PRO A 51 42.14 -24.14 22.43
N VAL A 52 41.54 -23.18 23.11
CA VAL A 52 40.56 -23.47 24.16
C VAL A 52 39.40 -24.20 23.50
N PRO A 53 39.04 -25.44 23.90
CA PRO A 53 37.93 -26.16 23.33
C PRO A 53 36.66 -25.28 23.47
N LYS A 54 36.08 -24.85 22.34
CA LYS A 54 34.85 -24.08 22.38
C LYS A 54 33.77 -24.93 23.07
N ARG A 55 33.44 -24.57 24.31
CA ARG A 55 32.31 -25.17 25.04
C ARG A 55 31.14 -25.27 24.07
N ARG A 56 30.77 -26.49 23.69
CA ARG A 56 29.56 -26.70 22.84
C ARG A 56 28.39 -26.02 23.56
N LYS A 57 27.91 -24.90 23.00
CA LYS A 57 26.70 -24.26 23.51
C LYS A 57 25.60 -25.32 23.46
N LYS A 58 25.07 -25.69 24.64
CA LYS A 58 23.91 -26.59 24.70
C LYS A 58 22.90 -26.13 23.63
N LYS A 59 22.53 -26.98 22.68
CA LYS A 59 21.48 -26.68 21.72
C LYS A 59 20.25 -26.29 22.53
N ARG A 60 19.84 -25.03 22.44
CA ARG A 60 18.59 -24.60 23.04
C ARG A 60 17.51 -25.46 22.44
N GLY A 61 16.70 -26.10 23.28
CA GLY A 61 15.55 -26.88 22.83
C GLY A 61 14.61 -26.08 21.94
N PRO A 62 13.74 -26.70 21.17
CA PRO A 62 12.82 -26.00 20.30
C PRO A 62 12.01 -24.99 21.13
N ARG A 63 12.11 -23.71 20.75
CA ARG A 63 11.31 -22.67 21.40
C ARG A 63 9.83 -22.97 21.16
N LYS A 64 9.01 -22.98 22.22
CA LYS A 64 7.56 -23.04 22.09
C LYS A 64 7.10 -21.96 21.10
N ARG A 65 6.36 -22.37 20.07
CA ARG A 65 5.84 -21.44 19.05
C ARG A 65 4.73 -20.62 19.70
N THR A 66 4.98 -19.34 19.90
CA THR A 66 4.00 -18.38 20.44
C THR A 66 2.79 -18.25 19.50
N TYR A 67 3.03 -18.32 18.20
CA TYR A 67 2.01 -18.19 17.15
C TYR A 67 1.73 -19.58 16.54
N THR A 68 0.58 -20.13 16.94
CA THR A 68 0.07 -21.43 16.49
C THR A 68 -0.58 -21.33 15.10
N PRO A 69 -0.89 -22.46 14.41
CA PRO A 69 -1.67 -22.45 13.17
C PRO A 69 -3.01 -21.73 13.29
N GLU A 70 -3.68 -21.81 14.45
CA GLU A 70 -4.93 -21.09 14.71
C GLU A 70 -4.75 -19.57 14.65
N VAL A 71 -3.67 -19.03 15.25
CA VAL A 71 -3.33 -17.61 15.16
C VAL A 71 -3.06 -17.21 13.73
N LEU A 72 -2.37 -18.05 12.94
CA LEU A 72 -2.11 -17.80 11.53
C LEU A 72 -3.41 -17.78 10.73
N GLY A 73 -4.32 -18.73 10.92
CA GLY A 73 -5.62 -18.76 10.24
C GLY A 73 -6.45 -17.51 10.52
N ALA A 74 -6.53 -17.11 11.79
CA ALA A 74 -7.23 -15.89 12.19
C ALA A 74 -6.54 -14.63 11.61
N LEU A 75 -5.20 -14.59 11.58
CA LEU A 75 -4.44 -13.50 10.98
C LEU A 75 -4.68 -13.39 9.48
N VAL A 76 -4.71 -14.50 8.75
CA VAL A 76 -4.99 -14.53 7.31
C VAL A 76 -6.39 -14.01 7.03
N LYS A 77 -7.40 -14.42 7.79
CA LYS A 77 -8.77 -13.92 7.62
C LYS A 77 -8.87 -12.40 7.83
N VAL A 78 -8.25 -11.88 8.89
CA VAL A 78 -8.23 -10.42 9.11
C VAL A 78 -7.44 -9.71 8.00
N TRP A 79 -6.31 -10.28 7.55
CA TRP A 79 -5.52 -9.73 6.46
C TRP A 79 -6.31 -9.63 5.14
N GLU A 80 -7.19 -10.59 4.85
CA GLU A 80 -8.13 -10.56 3.72
C GLU A 80 -9.18 -9.46 3.87
N ILE A 81 -9.81 -9.36 5.05
CA ILE A 81 -10.81 -8.32 5.36
C ILE A 81 -10.22 -6.92 5.12
N PHE A 82 -8.95 -6.73 5.46
CA PHE A 82 -8.25 -5.45 5.30
C PHE A 82 -7.57 -5.25 3.94
N ASP A 83 -7.86 -6.06 2.93
CA ASP A 83 -7.31 -5.95 1.57
C ASP A 83 -5.79 -6.06 1.50
N TYR A 84 -5.25 -7.08 2.19
CA TYR A 84 -3.85 -7.51 2.08
C TYR A 84 -2.79 -6.45 2.42
N PRO A 85 -2.91 -5.66 3.48
CA PRO A 85 -1.93 -4.64 3.83
C PRO A 85 -0.61 -5.25 4.32
N CYS A 86 0.46 -4.46 4.32
CA CYS A 86 1.71 -4.85 4.97
C CYS A 86 1.57 -4.87 6.50
N GLY A 87 2.49 -5.56 7.20
CA GLY A 87 2.44 -5.70 8.65
C GLY A 87 2.42 -4.37 9.40
N GLN A 88 3.11 -3.35 8.91
CA GLN A 88 3.08 -2.01 9.51
C GLN A 88 1.68 -1.39 9.53
N ARG A 89 0.91 -1.58 8.45
CA ARG A 89 -0.45 -1.05 8.34
C ARG A 89 -1.49 -1.95 9.02
N LEU A 90 -1.24 -3.27 9.05
CA LEU A 90 -2.16 -4.22 9.67
C LEU A 90 -2.11 -4.20 11.20
N ALA A 91 -0.94 -4.02 11.80
CA ALA A 91 -0.78 -4.05 13.25
C ALA A 91 -1.68 -3.05 14.02
N PRO A 92 -1.76 -1.75 13.64
CA PRO A 92 -2.69 -0.84 14.31
C PRO A 92 -4.16 -1.21 14.07
N ALA A 93 -4.52 -1.68 12.87
CA ALA A 93 -5.87 -2.15 12.58
C ALA A 93 -6.25 -3.38 13.46
N LEU A 94 -5.34 -4.31 13.66
CA LEU A 94 -5.56 -5.46 14.57
C LEU A 94 -5.83 -5.01 16.01
N ARG A 95 -5.10 -4.02 16.52
CA ARG A 95 -5.30 -3.52 17.89
C ARG A 95 -6.71 -2.98 18.11
N GLN A 96 -7.29 -2.35 17.11
CA GLN A 96 -8.59 -1.67 17.20
C GLN A 96 -9.76 -2.57 16.81
N GLU A 97 -9.61 -3.37 15.75
CA GLU A 97 -10.74 -4.02 15.11
C GLU A 97 -10.93 -5.50 15.49
N VAL A 98 -9.92 -6.18 16.07
CA VAL A 98 -10.02 -7.62 16.40
C VAL A 98 -11.23 -7.91 17.29
N GLU A 99 -11.45 -7.12 18.35
CA GLU A 99 -12.57 -7.33 19.26
C GLU A 99 -13.92 -6.97 18.62
N ARG A 100 -13.96 -5.97 17.74
CA ARG A 100 -15.18 -5.64 16.98
C ARG A 100 -15.53 -6.77 16.01
N LEU A 101 -14.57 -7.32 15.29
CA LEU A 101 -14.75 -8.46 14.39
C LEU A 101 -15.21 -9.71 15.14
N ARG A 102 -14.77 -9.92 16.38
CA ARG A 102 -15.26 -11.02 17.23
C ARG A 102 -16.71 -10.79 17.68
N LYS A 103 -17.04 -9.59 18.15
CA LYS A 103 -18.41 -9.23 18.57
C LYS A 103 -19.41 -9.38 17.41
N THR A 104 -19.01 -9.01 16.20
CA THR A 104 -19.86 -9.15 15.00
C THR A 104 -19.83 -10.57 14.39
N LYS A 105 -19.17 -11.54 15.03
CA LYS A 105 -18.97 -12.92 14.54
C LYS A 105 -18.26 -13.04 13.18
N GLU A 106 -17.58 -11.99 12.75
CA GLU A 106 -16.77 -11.99 11.50
C GLU A 106 -15.43 -12.70 11.69
N LEU A 107 -14.90 -12.68 12.91
CA LEU A 107 -13.69 -13.41 13.30
C LEU A 107 -14.01 -14.38 14.44
N VAL A 108 -14.07 -15.67 14.10
CA VAL A 108 -14.25 -16.74 15.10
C VAL A 108 -12.87 -17.18 15.59
N CYS A 109 -12.51 -16.80 16.81
CA CYS A 109 -11.28 -17.22 17.47
C CYS A 109 -11.40 -17.13 18.99
N SER A 110 -10.54 -17.87 19.71
CA SER A 110 -10.48 -17.80 21.18
C SER A 110 -9.99 -16.43 21.67
N ALA A 111 -10.30 -16.10 22.93
CA ALA A 111 -9.81 -14.87 23.55
C ALA A 111 -8.27 -14.79 23.59
N GLU A 112 -7.62 -15.93 23.77
CA GLU A 112 -6.14 -16.02 23.74
C GLU A 112 -5.57 -15.69 22.34
N VAL A 113 -6.19 -16.21 21.28
CA VAL A 113 -5.80 -15.89 19.89
C VAL A 113 -6.02 -14.41 19.60
N ALA A 114 -7.14 -13.84 20.00
CA ALA A 114 -7.43 -12.43 19.85
C ALA A 114 -6.39 -11.53 20.57
N ALA A 115 -6.03 -11.87 21.80
CA ALA A 115 -5.00 -11.16 22.55
C ALA A 115 -3.64 -11.22 21.82
N LYS A 116 -3.25 -12.40 21.31
CA LYS A 116 -2.02 -12.54 20.52
C LYS A 116 -2.04 -11.70 19.24
N LEU A 117 -3.18 -11.61 18.54
CA LEU A 117 -3.32 -10.77 17.34
C LEU A 117 -3.21 -9.27 17.65
N ARG A 118 -3.71 -8.82 18.79
CA ARG A 118 -3.62 -7.40 19.20
C ARG A 118 -2.19 -6.97 19.54
N HIS A 119 -1.37 -7.90 20.03
CA HIS A 119 0.01 -7.62 20.45
C HIS A 119 1.08 -8.06 19.45
N ILE A 120 0.69 -8.59 18.28
CA ILE A 120 1.62 -9.05 17.25
C ILE A 120 2.40 -7.88 16.63
N SER A 121 3.73 -8.04 16.50
CA SER A 121 4.56 -7.01 15.89
C SER A 121 4.42 -6.99 14.36
N PRO A 122 4.57 -5.82 13.69
CA PRO A 122 4.52 -5.69 12.23
C PRO A 122 5.46 -6.67 11.50
N LYS A 123 6.69 -6.80 11.99
CA LYS A 123 7.68 -7.73 11.40
C LYS A 123 7.28 -9.20 11.53
N THR A 124 6.60 -9.56 12.62
CA THR A 124 6.09 -10.92 12.81
C THR A 124 4.92 -11.19 11.88
N ILE A 125 4.01 -10.23 11.67
CA ILE A 125 2.92 -10.32 10.69
C ILE A 125 3.51 -10.60 9.30
N ASP A 126 4.46 -9.79 8.82
CA ASP A 126 5.04 -9.95 7.49
C ASP A 126 5.75 -11.30 7.33
N ARG A 127 6.41 -11.80 8.39
CA ARG A 127 7.06 -13.11 8.40
C ARG A 127 6.06 -14.27 8.34
N LEU A 128 4.98 -14.22 9.11
CA LEU A 128 3.95 -15.24 9.13
C LEU A 128 3.18 -15.32 7.82
N LEU A 129 2.90 -14.16 7.21
CA LEU A 129 2.18 -14.06 5.95
C LEU A 129 3.06 -14.21 4.71
N ALA A 130 4.37 -14.44 4.84
CA ALA A 130 5.30 -14.49 3.71
C ALA A 130 4.90 -15.56 2.67
N ARG A 131 4.51 -16.77 3.11
CA ARG A 131 4.04 -17.85 2.24
C ARG A 131 2.74 -17.50 1.53
N GLU A 132 1.76 -16.95 2.27
CA GLU A 132 0.47 -16.53 1.72
C GLU A 132 0.62 -15.43 0.65
N LYS A 133 1.56 -14.50 0.87
CA LYS A 133 1.90 -13.45 -0.12
C LYS A 133 2.47 -14.02 -1.41
N GLN A 134 3.27 -15.08 -1.34
CA GLN A 134 3.84 -15.74 -2.53
C GLN A 134 2.77 -16.51 -3.32
N VAL A 135 1.87 -17.22 -2.63
CA VAL A 135 0.79 -17.98 -3.27
C VAL A 135 -0.17 -17.09 -4.05
N ARG A 136 -0.44 -15.89 -3.55
CA ARG A 136 -1.44 -14.96 -4.13
C ARG A 136 -0.90 -13.98 -5.17
N GLN A 137 0.36 -14.07 -5.57
CA GLN A 137 1.03 -13.33 -6.67
C GLN A 137 0.52 -11.89 -6.92
N LEU A 138 0.71 -10.98 -5.98
CA LEU A 138 0.31 -9.57 -6.14
C LEU A 138 1.38 -8.77 -6.91
N ARG A 139 1.29 -8.65 -8.24
CA ARG A 139 2.18 -7.82 -9.08
C ARG A 139 1.48 -6.62 -9.71
N GLN A 140 2.25 -5.53 -9.92
CA GLN A 140 1.78 -4.24 -10.45
C GLN A 140 2.39 -3.91 -11.82
N ASN A 141 1.63 -3.20 -12.69
CA ASN A 141 2.12 -2.61 -13.95
C ASN A 141 1.77 -1.10 -14.04
N ARG A 142 2.62 -0.32 -14.75
CA ARG A 142 2.54 1.15 -14.90
C ARG A 142 2.30 1.56 -16.36
N ASN A 143 1.67 2.73 -16.62
CA ASN A 143 1.96 3.59 -17.80
C ASN A 143 1.33 5.01 -17.78
N PRO A 144 1.78 5.94 -18.70
CA PRO A 144 1.78 7.40 -18.45
C PRO A 144 1.03 8.32 -19.45
N SER A 145 0.94 9.63 -19.16
CA SER A 145 1.17 10.96 -19.78
C SER A 145 0.04 11.80 -20.44
N VAL A 146 0.22 13.15 -20.49
CA VAL A 146 -0.76 14.27 -20.58
C VAL A 146 -0.27 15.39 -21.53
N HIS A 147 -1.16 16.28 -22.02
CA HIS A 147 -0.89 17.41 -22.94
C HIS A 147 -1.33 18.81 -22.40
N PRO A 148 -0.77 19.97 -22.86
CA PRO A 148 -0.82 21.29 -22.21
C PRO A 148 -1.60 22.38 -22.97
N LEU A 149 -2.28 23.37 -22.31
CA LEU A 149 -2.45 24.77 -22.79
C LEU A 149 -3.23 25.82 -21.93
N LEU A 150 -3.64 25.56 -20.67
CA LEU A 150 -4.46 26.53 -19.91
C LEU A 150 -3.78 27.16 -18.69
N TYR A 151 -2.51 27.47 -18.78
CA TYR A 151 -1.61 27.67 -17.63
C TYR A 151 -1.47 29.09 -17.06
N GLN A 152 -2.07 30.11 -17.65
CA GLN A 152 -1.67 31.50 -17.28
C GLN A 152 -2.50 32.17 -16.16
N LYS A 153 -3.71 31.70 -15.87
CA LYS A 153 -4.63 32.37 -14.91
C LYS A 153 -4.68 31.75 -13.51
N ILE A 154 -4.15 30.56 -13.32
CA ILE A 154 -4.25 29.83 -12.04
C ILE A 154 -2.85 29.72 -11.44
N PRO A 155 -2.64 30.12 -10.18
CA PRO A 155 -1.33 30.11 -9.56
C PRO A 155 -0.77 28.68 -9.49
N VAL A 156 0.51 28.55 -9.80
CA VAL A 156 1.25 27.29 -9.68
C VAL A 156 1.62 27.08 -8.23
N LYS A 157 1.41 25.88 -7.70
CA LYS A 157 1.80 25.50 -6.34
C LYS A 157 2.64 24.23 -6.40
N VAL A 158 3.80 24.22 -5.74
CA VAL A 158 4.68 23.07 -5.70
C VAL A 158 4.44 22.21 -4.45
N ALA A 159 4.86 20.94 -4.50
CA ALA A 159 4.61 19.98 -3.40
C ALA A 159 5.14 20.46 -2.03
N SER A 160 6.22 21.25 -2.01
CA SER A 160 6.81 21.85 -0.79
C SER A 160 6.06 23.04 -0.23
N GLU A 161 5.14 23.65 -1.00
CA GLU A 161 4.37 24.84 -0.58
C GLU A 161 3.03 24.46 0.06
N TRP A 162 2.73 23.18 0.15
CA TRP A 162 1.51 22.71 0.80
C TRP A 162 1.64 22.80 2.32
N ASP A 163 0.64 23.43 2.93
CA ASP A 163 0.38 23.21 4.34
C ASP A 163 -0.24 21.80 4.49
N THR A 164 0.62 20.84 4.86
CA THR A 164 0.25 19.43 5.00
C THR A 164 -0.57 19.15 6.26
N ASP A 165 -0.76 20.17 7.12
CA ASP A 165 -1.53 20.05 8.36
C ASP A 165 -2.91 20.69 8.25
N GLN A 166 -3.14 21.51 7.20
CA GLN A 166 -4.41 22.18 6.95
C GLN A 166 -5.41 21.26 6.25
N VAL A 167 -6.48 20.90 6.95
CA VAL A 167 -7.60 20.12 6.39
C VAL A 167 -8.41 20.95 5.39
N GLY A 168 -8.83 20.31 4.29
CA GLY A 168 -9.65 20.93 3.25
C GLY A 168 -8.86 21.34 2.01
N ASN A 169 -7.57 21.05 1.94
CA ASN A 169 -6.76 21.22 0.73
C ASN A 169 -6.83 19.92 -0.10
N LEU A 170 -7.62 19.93 -1.18
CA LEU A 170 -7.88 18.77 -2.00
C LEU A 170 -7.03 18.76 -3.27
N GLN A 171 -6.32 17.66 -3.52
CA GLN A 171 -5.88 17.32 -4.86
C GLN A 171 -6.99 16.57 -5.60
N VAL A 172 -7.27 16.99 -6.84
CA VAL A 172 -8.36 16.44 -7.65
C VAL A 172 -7.83 16.02 -9.02
N ASP A 173 -8.24 14.85 -9.48
CA ASP A 173 -7.86 14.32 -10.78
C ASP A 173 -8.97 13.46 -11.39
N TYR A 174 -8.91 13.26 -12.72
CA TYR A 174 -9.79 12.34 -13.43
C TYR A 174 -9.15 10.98 -13.66
N VAL A 175 -9.94 9.93 -13.46
CA VAL A 175 -9.58 8.58 -13.89
C VAL A 175 -10.52 8.14 -15.01
N ALA A 176 -10.01 8.07 -16.23
CA ALA A 176 -10.78 7.71 -17.41
C ALA A 176 -11.06 6.19 -17.48
N HIS A 177 -12.31 5.79 -17.72
CA HIS A 177 -12.71 4.39 -17.92
C HIS A 177 -12.98 4.10 -19.41
N CYS A 178 -11.99 4.44 -20.25
CA CYS A 178 -12.11 4.30 -21.72
C CYS A 178 -11.73 2.90 -22.25
N GLY A 179 -11.17 2.02 -21.42
CA GLY A 179 -10.65 0.74 -21.90
C GLY A 179 -9.51 0.91 -22.91
N ARG A 180 -9.63 0.25 -24.06
CA ARG A 180 -8.62 0.29 -25.14
C ARG A 180 -8.86 1.41 -26.16
N SER A 181 -10.01 2.08 -26.12
CA SER A 181 -10.40 3.12 -27.09
C SER A 181 -10.90 4.36 -26.37
N THR A 182 -10.45 5.52 -26.80
CA THR A 182 -10.94 6.84 -26.34
C THR A 182 -12.08 7.36 -27.21
N ALA A 183 -12.55 6.59 -28.19
CA ALA A 183 -13.66 6.97 -29.04
C ALA A 183 -15.00 6.94 -28.28
N GLY A 184 -15.87 7.90 -28.59
CA GLY A 184 -17.18 8.01 -27.97
C GLY A 184 -17.17 8.50 -26.53
N GLN A 185 -18.33 8.46 -25.89
CA GLN A 185 -18.52 8.85 -24.50
C GLN A 185 -18.25 7.67 -23.58
N TYR A 186 -17.59 7.91 -22.45
CA TYR A 186 -17.29 6.91 -21.42
C TYR A 186 -17.25 7.55 -20.03
N LEU A 187 -17.30 6.71 -19.02
CA LEU A 187 -17.30 7.16 -17.63
C LEU A 187 -15.93 7.65 -17.18
N HIS A 188 -15.97 8.59 -16.27
CA HIS A 188 -14.79 9.09 -15.55
C HIS A 188 -15.05 9.03 -14.06
N THR A 189 -14.00 8.87 -13.27
CA THR A 189 -14.03 9.09 -11.83
C THR A 189 -13.38 10.41 -11.52
N ILE A 190 -14.09 11.31 -10.83
CA ILE A 190 -13.46 12.42 -10.10
C ILE A 190 -12.89 11.82 -8.83
N SER A 191 -11.58 11.87 -8.67
CA SER A 191 -10.84 11.42 -7.50
C SER A 191 -10.35 12.63 -6.73
N ALA A 192 -10.79 12.80 -5.49
CA ALA A 192 -10.41 13.90 -4.64
C ALA A 192 -9.73 13.38 -3.36
N ALA A 193 -8.56 13.90 -3.03
CA ALA A 193 -7.78 13.49 -1.86
C ALA A 193 -7.37 14.69 -1.02
N ASP A 194 -7.74 14.72 0.25
CA ASP A 194 -7.27 15.72 1.21
C ASP A 194 -5.81 15.45 1.58
N ILE A 195 -4.98 16.47 1.49
CA ILE A 195 -3.54 16.36 1.71
C ILE A 195 -3.22 16.11 3.19
N ALA A 196 -3.94 16.83 4.07
CA ALA A 196 -3.68 16.76 5.51
C ALA A 196 -4.03 15.42 6.13
N THR A 197 -5.17 14.85 5.80
CA THR A 197 -5.66 13.62 6.44
C THR A 197 -5.51 12.40 5.54
N GLY A 198 -5.40 12.60 4.23
CA GLY A 198 -5.49 11.54 3.23
C GLY A 198 -6.92 11.05 3.02
N TRP A 199 -7.94 11.79 3.49
CA TRP A 199 -9.35 11.50 3.21
C TRP A 199 -9.59 11.50 1.71
N TRP A 200 -10.27 10.48 1.23
CA TRP A 200 -10.52 10.29 -0.20
C TRP A 200 -12.01 10.22 -0.52
N GLU A 201 -12.41 10.90 -1.58
CA GLU A 201 -13.74 10.78 -2.19
C GLU A 201 -13.61 10.44 -3.66
N GLY A 202 -14.43 9.50 -4.12
CA GLY A 202 -14.59 9.17 -5.53
C GLY A 202 -16.01 9.44 -6.00
N GLU A 203 -16.17 10.03 -7.20
CA GLU A 203 -17.46 10.24 -7.84
C GLU A 203 -17.40 9.82 -9.30
N ALA A 204 -18.31 8.96 -9.73
CA ALA A 204 -18.42 8.55 -11.12
C ALA A 204 -19.31 9.51 -11.91
N ILE A 205 -18.83 9.96 -13.06
CA ILE A 205 -19.54 10.86 -13.97
C ILE A 205 -19.49 10.35 -15.42
N THR A 206 -20.46 10.76 -16.23
CA THR A 206 -20.48 10.46 -17.65
C THR A 206 -19.76 11.56 -18.44
N GLY A 207 -18.66 11.19 -19.10
CA GLY A 207 -17.83 12.15 -19.84
C GLY A 207 -17.09 13.12 -18.90
N ARG A 208 -16.61 14.24 -19.47
CA ARG A 208 -15.90 15.31 -18.77
C ARG A 208 -16.50 16.68 -19.09
N SER A 209 -17.82 16.73 -19.26
CA SER A 209 -18.49 18.01 -19.47
C SER A 209 -18.35 18.87 -18.20
N GLN A 210 -18.37 20.18 -18.38
CA GLN A 210 -18.29 21.13 -17.27
C GLN A 210 -19.41 20.93 -16.26
N LYS A 211 -20.64 20.69 -16.74
CA LYS A 211 -21.81 20.43 -15.91
C LYS A 211 -21.64 19.13 -15.10
N ALA A 212 -21.23 18.05 -15.74
CA ALA A 212 -21.02 16.78 -15.04
C ALA A 212 -19.89 16.88 -13.96
N THR A 213 -18.86 17.69 -14.25
CA THR A 213 -17.80 17.96 -13.30
C THR A 213 -18.28 18.76 -12.09
N GLU A 214 -19.05 19.82 -12.33
CA GLU A 214 -19.62 20.67 -11.27
C GLU A 214 -20.56 19.85 -10.36
N GLU A 215 -21.48 19.10 -10.95
CA GLU A 215 -22.38 18.20 -10.23
C GLU A 215 -21.61 17.15 -9.42
N GLY A 216 -20.58 16.53 -10.02
CA GLY A 216 -19.75 15.55 -9.34
C GLY A 216 -18.95 16.14 -8.17
N LEU A 217 -18.42 17.33 -8.31
CA LEU A 217 -17.73 18.04 -7.20
C LEU A 217 -18.71 18.46 -6.12
N ASP A 218 -19.94 18.85 -6.45
CA ASP A 218 -20.99 19.12 -5.47
C ASP A 218 -21.38 17.87 -4.67
N HIS A 219 -21.47 16.71 -5.34
CA HIS A 219 -21.69 15.43 -4.65
C HIS A 219 -20.54 15.13 -3.68
N ILE A 220 -19.31 15.30 -4.09
CA ILE A 220 -18.13 15.14 -3.21
C ILE A 220 -18.21 16.12 -2.04
N ARG A 221 -18.46 17.40 -2.30
CA ARG A 221 -18.54 18.44 -1.27
C ARG A 221 -19.59 18.16 -0.20
N ARG A 222 -20.75 17.61 -0.56
CA ARG A 222 -21.82 17.25 0.38
C ARG A 222 -21.45 16.07 1.28
N ARG A 223 -20.59 15.14 0.80
CA ARG A 223 -20.13 13.98 1.58
C ARG A 223 -18.95 14.28 2.49
N LEU A 224 -18.15 15.29 2.16
CA LEU A 224 -16.98 15.66 2.95
C LEU A 224 -17.37 16.11 4.37
N PRO A 225 -16.69 15.62 5.42
CA PRO A 225 -16.94 16.02 6.79
C PRO A 225 -16.31 17.37 7.19
N PHE A 226 -15.67 18.05 6.26
CA PHE A 226 -14.99 19.32 6.42
C PHE A 226 -15.22 20.24 5.22
N ARG A 227 -14.94 21.52 5.41
CA ARG A 227 -15.06 22.53 4.34
C ARG A 227 -13.87 22.42 3.37
N ILE A 228 -14.13 22.46 2.08
CA ILE A 228 -13.10 22.61 1.05
C ILE A 228 -12.53 24.03 1.13
N ARG A 229 -11.23 24.17 1.28
CA ARG A 229 -10.49 25.42 1.30
C ARG A 229 -9.82 25.71 -0.04
N GLU A 230 -9.22 24.68 -0.61
CA GLU A 230 -8.48 24.78 -1.88
C GLU A 230 -8.71 23.52 -2.72
N ILE A 231 -8.86 23.69 -4.03
CA ILE A 231 -8.86 22.61 -5.02
C ILE A 231 -7.62 22.77 -5.88
N HIS A 232 -6.86 21.69 -5.99
CA HIS A 232 -5.65 21.59 -6.81
C HIS A 232 -5.81 20.48 -7.84
N PRO A 233 -6.34 20.80 -9.04
CA PRO A 233 -6.44 19.87 -10.13
C PRO A 233 -5.06 19.57 -10.74
N ASP A 234 -4.93 18.39 -11.36
CA ASP A 234 -3.88 18.17 -12.34
C ASP A 234 -4.11 19.09 -13.55
N ASN A 235 -3.05 19.30 -14.33
CA ASN A 235 -3.08 20.18 -15.51
C ASN A 235 -3.98 19.63 -16.65
N ASP A 236 -4.97 18.80 -16.36
CA ASP A 236 -5.96 18.35 -17.35
C ASP A 236 -6.93 19.48 -17.69
N THR A 237 -7.12 19.74 -18.99
CA THR A 237 -8.02 20.76 -19.51
C THR A 237 -9.48 20.56 -19.10
N GLY A 238 -9.88 19.35 -18.73
CA GLY A 238 -11.21 19.05 -18.21
C GLY A 238 -11.47 19.61 -16.80
N LEU A 239 -10.42 19.69 -15.97
CA LEU A 239 -10.49 20.26 -14.62
C LEU A 239 -10.07 21.73 -14.56
N ILE A 240 -9.16 22.15 -15.44
CA ILE A 240 -8.75 23.56 -15.53
C ILE A 240 -9.59 24.25 -16.61
N ASN A 241 -10.75 24.72 -16.23
CA ASN A 241 -11.64 25.49 -17.11
C ASN A 241 -12.28 26.69 -16.37
N ASP A 242 -12.81 27.62 -17.14
CA ASP A 242 -13.37 28.87 -16.61
C ASP A 242 -14.61 28.65 -15.72
N LEU A 243 -15.38 27.59 -15.93
CA LEU A 243 -16.55 27.27 -15.09
C LEU A 243 -16.14 26.73 -13.73
N LEU A 244 -15.17 25.81 -13.66
CA LEU A 244 -14.66 25.33 -12.38
C LEU A 244 -14.01 26.49 -11.60
N TRP A 245 -13.31 27.38 -12.27
CA TRP A 245 -12.76 28.58 -11.64
C TRP A 245 -13.85 29.49 -11.09
N ARG A 246 -14.94 29.74 -11.85
CA ARG A 246 -16.11 30.52 -11.39
C ARG A 246 -16.83 29.82 -10.24
N TYR A 247 -17.01 28.50 -10.32
CA TYR A 247 -17.57 27.69 -9.24
C TYR A 247 -16.77 27.85 -7.94
N CYS A 248 -15.46 27.67 -8.02
CA CYS A 248 -14.58 27.85 -6.87
C CYS A 248 -14.66 29.26 -6.29
N ARG A 249 -14.65 30.30 -7.14
CA ARG A 249 -14.82 31.70 -6.67
C ARG A 249 -16.16 31.91 -5.98
N LYS A 250 -17.26 31.44 -6.55
CA LYS A 250 -18.61 31.54 -5.96
C LYS A 250 -18.70 30.81 -4.63
N ALA A 251 -18.05 29.68 -4.50
CA ALA A 251 -18.04 28.88 -3.30
C ALA A 251 -16.99 29.35 -2.23
N GLY A 252 -16.19 30.36 -2.52
CA GLY A 252 -15.09 30.82 -1.65
C GLY A 252 -13.99 29.79 -1.49
N ILE A 253 -13.74 28.98 -2.53
CA ILE A 253 -12.70 27.95 -2.60
C ILE A 253 -11.52 28.50 -3.38
N LYS A 254 -10.32 28.39 -2.83
CA LYS A 254 -9.09 28.72 -3.57
C LYS A 254 -8.83 27.68 -4.65
N MET A 255 -8.26 28.10 -5.77
CA MET A 255 -7.85 27.20 -6.84
C MET A 255 -6.37 27.44 -7.15
N SER A 256 -5.59 26.37 -7.16
CA SER A 256 -4.19 26.35 -7.61
C SER A 256 -4.00 25.23 -8.61
N ARG A 257 -2.82 25.12 -9.21
CA ARG A 257 -2.50 24.08 -10.20
C ARG A 257 -1.08 23.57 -10.08
N SER A 258 -0.83 22.38 -10.59
CA SER A 258 0.49 21.76 -10.70
C SER A 258 1.38 22.48 -11.72
N ARG A 259 2.68 22.32 -11.58
CA ARG A 259 3.64 22.70 -12.63
C ARG A 259 3.51 21.78 -13.83
N PRO A 260 3.69 22.29 -15.06
CA PRO A 260 3.76 21.46 -16.23
C PRO A 260 4.88 20.39 -16.10
N TYR A 261 4.55 19.14 -16.44
CA TYR A 261 5.50 18.01 -16.46
C TYR A 261 6.13 17.64 -15.10
N LYS A 262 5.63 18.14 -13.96
CA LYS A 262 6.14 17.80 -12.62
C LYS A 262 5.17 16.87 -11.88
N LYS A 263 5.28 15.56 -12.13
CA LYS A 263 4.45 14.51 -11.51
C LYS A 263 4.43 14.51 -9.98
N ASN A 264 5.45 15.04 -9.34
CA ASN A 264 5.51 15.07 -7.88
C ASN A 264 4.52 16.03 -7.23
N ASP A 265 3.97 16.98 -7.99
CA ASP A 265 3.07 18.01 -7.44
C ASP A 265 1.66 17.44 -7.14
N ASN A 266 1.26 16.32 -7.77
CA ASN A 266 -0.03 15.61 -7.57
C ASN A 266 0.11 14.21 -6.94
N ALA A 267 1.18 13.96 -6.21
CA ALA A 267 1.51 12.63 -5.71
C ALA A 267 0.42 11.99 -4.82
N TRP A 268 -0.34 12.81 -4.06
CA TRP A 268 -1.38 12.30 -3.16
C TRP A 268 -2.57 11.72 -3.93
N VAL A 269 -3.10 12.44 -4.91
CA VAL A 269 -4.22 11.95 -5.72
C VAL A 269 -3.80 10.86 -6.69
N GLU A 270 -2.61 10.95 -7.31
CA GLU A 270 -2.09 9.88 -8.17
C GLU A 270 -1.98 8.54 -7.44
N GLN A 271 -1.49 8.54 -6.20
CA GLN A 271 -1.44 7.34 -5.38
C GLN A 271 -2.85 6.78 -5.10
N ARG A 272 -3.84 7.65 -4.88
CA ARG A 272 -5.24 7.25 -4.67
C ARG A 272 -5.87 6.70 -5.95
N ASN A 273 -5.62 7.31 -7.09
CA ASN A 273 -6.07 6.84 -8.40
C ASN A 273 -5.64 5.40 -8.65
N TRP A 274 -4.40 5.08 -8.30
CA TRP A 274 -3.92 3.71 -8.37
C TRP A 274 -4.59 2.79 -7.34
N THR A 275 -4.53 3.14 -6.05
CA THR A 275 -4.90 2.23 -4.94
C THR A 275 -6.41 2.14 -4.71
N HIS A 276 -7.19 3.16 -5.06
CA HIS A 276 -8.62 3.24 -4.79
C HIS A 276 -9.46 3.05 -6.05
N VAL A 277 -8.95 3.42 -7.23
CA VAL A 277 -9.69 3.26 -8.49
C VAL A 277 -9.12 2.12 -9.32
N ARG A 278 -7.91 2.25 -9.85
CA ARG A 278 -7.35 1.27 -10.81
C ARG A 278 -7.20 -0.14 -10.25
N LYS A 279 -6.78 -0.26 -9.00
CA LYS A 279 -6.65 -1.57 -8.35
C LYS A 279 -8.01 -2.24 -8.10
N VAL A 280 -9.09 -1.48 -8.02
CA VAL A 280 -10.44 -1.99 -7.76
C VAL A 280 -11.19 -2.34 -9.04
N VAL A 281 -11.24 -1.41 -10.01
CA VAL A 281 -12.04 -1.57 -11.24
C VAL A 281 -11.21 -1.80 -12.50
N GLY A 282 -9.87 -1.69 -12.43
CA GLY A 282 -8.97 -1.93 -13.56
C GLY A 282 -9.02 -0.85 -14.64
N TYR A 283 -8.81 -1.29 -15.89
CA TYR A 283 -8.74 -0.45 -17.08
C TYR A 283 -9.84 -0.80 -18.09
N ARG A 284 -10.96 -1.32 -17.62
CA ARG A 284 -12.09 -1.72 -18.46
C ARG A 284 -12.84 -0.49 -18.99
N ARG A 285 -13.51 -0.63 -20.15
CA ARG A 285 -14.41 0.40 -20.68
C ARG A 285 -15.73 0.38 -19.94
N MET A 286 -16.18 1.55 -19.52
CA MET A 286 -17.46 1.77 -18.86
C MET A 286 -18.14 2.98 -19.52
N ASP A 287 -19.34 2.81 -20.05
CA ASP A 287 -20.02 3.85 -20.83
C ASP A 287 -21.57 3.76 -20.77
N THR A 288 -22.10 2.86 -19.93
CA THR A 288 -23.54 2.70 -19.77
C THR A 288 -24.07 3.32 -18.47
N PRO A 289 -25.36 3.72 -18.42
CA PRO A 289 -26.00 4.20 -17.20
C PRO A 289 -26.00 3.17 -16.04
N GLY A 290 -26.17 1.88 -16.36
CA GLY A 290 -26.12 0.82 -15.36
C GLY A 290 -24.75 0.69 -14.70
N GLU A 291 -23.67 0.78 -15.50
CA GLU A 291 -22.29 0.80 -14.99
C GLU A 291 -22.04 2.05 -14.13
N LEU A 292 -22.58 3.21 -14.50
CA LEU A 292 -22.47 4.45 -13.73
C LEU A 292 -23.07 4.29 -12.32
N LEU A 293 -24.28 3.73 -12.22
CA LEU A 293 -24.96 3.54 -10.95
C LEU A 293 -24.18 2.59 -10.03
N ILE A 294 -23.77 1.42 -10.55
CA ILE A 294 -22.99 0.46 -9.77
C ILE A 294 -21.64 1.06 -9.35
N LEU A 295 -21.00 1.82 -10.23
CA LEU A 295 -19.73 2.46 -9.91
C LEU A 295 -19.86 3.52 -8.80
N ARG A 296 -20.97 4.26 -8.77
CA ARG A 296 -21.30 5.19 -7.67
C ARG A 296 -21.50 4.46 -6.34
N ASP A 297 -22.29 3.39 -6.33
CA ASP A 297 -22.51 2.56 -5.13
C ASP A 297 -21.21 1.94 -4.62
N LEU A 298 -20.36 1.48 -5.56
CA LEU A 298 -19.04 0.95 -5.25
C LEU A 298 -18.17 2.01 -4.57
N TYR A 299 -18.14 3.23 -5.09
CA TYR A 299 -17.38 4.32 -4.48
C TYR A 299 -17.92 4.75 -3.13
N ALA A 300 -19.24 4.78 -2.95
CA ALA A 300 -19.84 5.05 -1.65
C ALA A 300 -19.34 4.05 -0.57
N SER A 301 -19.36 2.75 -0.90
CA SER A 301 -18.86 1.70 0.00
C SER A 301 -17.34 1.76 0.18
N LEU A 302 -16.62 2.04 -0.90
CA LEU A 302 -15.15 2.09 -0.92
C LEU A 302 -14.62 3.28 -0.12
N THR A 303 -15.26 4.44 -0.20
CA THR A 303 -14.92 5.65 0.57
C THR A 303 -15.01 5.37 2.06
N LEU A 304 -16.09 4.75 2.53
CA LEU A 304 -16.22 4.35 3.93
C LEU A 304 -15.12 3.37 4.34
N TYR A 305 -14.88 2.35 3.54
CA TYR A 305 -13.85 1.35 3.80
C TYR A 305 -12.44 1.96 3.86
N LYS A 306 -12.09 2.83 2.91
CA LYS A 306 -10.76 3.45 2.83
C LYS A 306 -10.53 4.48 3.92
N ASN A 307 -11.51 5.34 4.20
CA ASN A 307 -11.33 6.42 5.14
C ASN A 307 -11.40 5.96 6.60
N PHE A 308 -12.26 5.00 6.93
CA PHE A 308 -12.44 4.58 8.32
C PHE A 308 -11.53 3.42 8.74
N PHE A 309 -11.15 2.52 7.82
CA PHE A 309 -10.51 1.25 8.20
C PHE A 309 -9.13 1.00 7.56
N GLN A 310 -8.67 1.84 6.60
CA GLN A 310 -7.40 1.61 5.93
C GLN A 310 -6.30 2.56 6.43
N PRO A 311 -5.41 2.12 7.34
CA PRO A 311 -4.31 2.96 7.81
C PRO A 311 -3.34 3.33 6.69
N THR A 312 -2.92 4.57 6.69
CA THR A 312 -1.92 5.14 5.77
C THR A 312 -0.76 5.71 6.56
N MET A 313 0.42 5.75 5.95
CA MET A 313 1.61 6.38 6.52
C MET A 313 1.95 7.63 5.73
N LYS A 314 2.29 8.71 6.41
CA LYS A 314 2.85 9.93 5.83
C LYS A 314 4.37 9.92 5.95
N LEU A 315 5.04 10.49 4.96
CA LEU A 315 6.48 10.69 5.00
C LEU A 315 6.78 11.89 5.91
N GLU A 316 7.43 11.65 7.04
CA GLU A 316 7.89 12.71 7.96
C GLU A 316 9.22 13.29 7.51
N GLU A 317 10.16 12.42 7.16
CA GLU A 317 11.52 12.84 6.88
C GLU A 317 12.13 12.07 5.72
N LYS A 318 12.88 12.76 4.87
CA LYS A 318 13.61 12.19 3.75
C LYS A 318 15.03 12.73 3.74
N VAL A 319 15.96 11.92 4.24
CA VAL A 319 17.39 12.27 4.33
C VAL A 319 18.18 11.48 3.30
N ARG A 320 19.11 12.16 2.64
CA ARG A 320 20.07 11.52 1.75
C ARG A 320 21.41 11.39 2.47
N VAL A 321 21.83 10.15 2.70
CA VAL A 321 23.14 9.85 3.30
C VAL A 321 23.97 9.12 2.24
N GLY A 322 24.95 9.82 1.67
CA GLY A 322 25.70 9.33 0.51
C GLY A 322 24.82 9.01 -0.69
N GLY A 323 24.90 7.81 -1.24
CA GLY A 323 24.08 7.35 -2.37
C GLY A 323 22.69 6.83 -1.99
N LYS A 324 22.36 6.70 -0.69
CA LYS A 324 21.10 6.11 -0.21
C LYS A 324 20.14 7.16 0.33
N ILE A 325 18.84 6.94 0.05
CA ILE A 325 17.76 7.79 0.58
C ILE A 325 17.08 7.03 1.74
N HIS A 326 17.15 7.61 2.93
CA HIS A 326 16.42 7.17 4.10
C HIS A 326 15.10 7.92 4.21
N ARG A 327 14.01 7.19 4.45
CA ARG A 327 12.67 7.74 4.61
C ARG A 327 12.14 7.31 5.97
N LYS A 328 11.73 8.28 6.77
CA LYS A 328 11.02 8.06 8.03
C LYS A 328 9.53 8.35 7.79
N TYR A 329 8.70 7.45 8.22
CA TYR A 329 7.25 7.57 8.12
C TYR A 329 6.65 7.64 9.52
N ASP A 330 5.52 8.33 9.62
CA ASP A 330 4.75 8.41 10.85
C ASP A 330 4.07 7.06 11.22
N GLU A 331 3.43 7.03 12.39
CA GLU A 331 2.59 5.91 12.79
C GLU A 331 1.42 5.75 11.82
N PRO A 332 1.12 4.51 11.36
CA PRO A 332 0.00 4.27 10.46
C PRO A 332 -1.33 4.61 11.12
N LYS A 333 -2.04 5.59 10.56
CA LYS A 333 -3.37 6.03 11.00
C LYS A 333 -4.35 6.05 9.84
N THR A 334 -5.63 5.82 10.11
CA THR A 334 -6.68 5.99 9.10
C THR A 334 -6.91 7.49 8.83
N PRO A 335 -7.42 7.86 7.65
CA PRO A 335 -7.86 9.23 7.39
C PRO A 335 -8.84 9.76 8.44
N TYR A 336 -9.77 8.90 8.91
CA TYR A 336 -10.69 9.21 10.00
C TYR A 336 -9.97 9.61 11.30
N GLN A 337 -8.97 8.83 11.73
CA GLN A 337 -8.19 9.13 12.93
C GLN A 337 -7.43 10.45 12.80
N ARG A 338 -6.76 10.66 11.64
CA ARG A 338 -6.05 11.92 11.36
C ARG A 338 -6.99 13.12 11.39
N LEU A 339 -8.20 12.96 10.85
CA LEU A 339 -9.20 14.01 10.84
C LEU A 339 -9.68 14.36 12.27
N LEU A 340 -9.91 13.36 13.12
CA LEU A 340 -10.25 13.61 14.51
C LEU A 340 -9.13 14.27 15.31
N GLU A 341 -7.87 13.85 15.07
CA GLU A 341 -6.69 14.39 15.73
C GLU A 341 -6.36 15.84 15.27
N SER A 342 -6.72 16.20 14.04
CA SER A 342 -6.45 17.55 13.51
C SER A 342 -7.14 18.68 14.28
N GLY A 343 -8.25 18.38 14.97
CA GLY A 343 -9.05 19.40 15.66
C GLY A 343 -9.77 20.39 14.75
N GLN A 344 -9.69 20.23 13.41
CA GLN A 344 -10.18 21.21 12.43
C GLN A 344 -11.59 20.93 11.92
N ILE A 345 -12.35 20.09 12.60
CA ILE A 345 -13.76 19.83 12.33
C ILE A 345 -14.63 20.28 13.51
N SER A 346 -15.89 20.63 13.22
CA SER A 346 -16.84 21.00 14.26
C SER A 346 -17.17 19.85 15.21
N ALA A 347 -17.57 20.14 16.42
CA ALA A 347 -18.02 19.12 17.39
C ALA A 347 -19.17 18.27 16.83
N ALA A 348 -20.10 18.89 16.09
CA ALA A 348 -21.19 18.19 15.42
C ALA A 348 -20.68 17.20 14.34
N ALA A 349 -19.72 17.60 13.52
CA ALA A 349 -19.10 16.72 12.52
C ALA A 349 -18.33 15.58 13.19
N ARG A 350 -17.61 15.85 14.27
CA ARG A 350 -16.90 14.84 15.07
C ARG A 350 -17.88 13.79 15.59
N LYS A 351 -18.97 14.21 16.24
CA LYS A 351 -20.01 13.29 16.80
C LYS A 351 -20.64 12.45 15.70
N ARG A 352 -20.96 13.04 14.55
CA ARG A 352 -21.51 12.33 13.39
C ARG A 352 -20.54 11.26 12.85
N LEU A 353 -19.27 11.60 12.70
CA LEU A 353 -18.25 10.66 12.23
C LEU A 353 -18.01 9.50 13.21
N GLN A 354 -18.04 9.77 14.52
CA GLN A 354 -17.92 8.75 15.55
C GLN A 354 -19.10 7.78 15.51
N ALA A 355 -20.32 8.30 15.46
CA ALA A 355 -21.52 7.47 15.33
C ALA A 355 -21.51 6.65 14.03
N GLN A 356 -21.07 7.23 12.92
CA GLN A 356 -20.90 6.52 11.67
C GLN A 356 -19.87 5.40 11.80
N TYR A 357 -18.69 5.65 12.36
CA TYR A 357 -17.68 4.63 12.58
C TYR A 357 -18.21 3.47 13.43
N GLU A 358 -18.96 3.77 14.50
CA GLU A 358 -19.56 2.76 15.39
C GLU A 358 -20.58 1.87 14.66
N SER A 359 -21.35 2.43 13.72
CA SER A 359 -22.34 1.69 12.93
C SER A 359 -21.74 0.82 11.82
N LEU A 360 -20.50 1.09 11.39
CA LEU A 360 -19.88 0.38 10.28
C LEU A 360 -19.29 -0.97 10.69
N ASN A 361 -19.43 -1.96 9.82
CA ASN A 361 -18.76 -3.26 9.90
C ASN A 361 -17.79 -3.40 8.71
N VAL A 362 -16.51 -3.44 8.98
CA VAL A 362 -15.46 -3.50 7.96
C VAL A 362 -15.56 -4.76 7.07
N ALA A 363 -15.98 -5.90 7.62
CA ALA A 363 -16.12 -7.13 6.84
C ALA A 363 -17.34 -7.08 5.91
N GLN A 364 -18.45 -6.49 6.36
CA GLN A 364 -19.61 -6.24 5.50
C GLN A 364 -19.29 -5.27 4.37
N LEU A 365 -18.59 -4.17 4.66
CA LEU A 365 -18.13 -3.24 3.63
C LEU A 365 -17.24 -3.95 2.60
N ARG A 366 -16.33 -4.82 3.06
CA ARG A 366 -15.48 -5.59 2.15
C ARG A 366 -16.28 -6.50 1.23
N ARG A 367 -17.26 -7.24 1.75
CA ARG A 367 -18.15 -8.08 0.93
C ARG A 367 -18.97 -7.25 -0.05
N ARG A 368 -19.54 -6.12 0.41
CA ARG A 368 -20.32 -5.24 -0.47
C ARG A 368 -19.50 -4.67 -1.62
N ILE A 369 -18.26 -4.29 -1.37
CA ILE A 369 -17.34 -3.83 -2.41
C ILE A 369 -17.06 -4.96 -3.42
N GLU A 370 -16.86 -6.19 -2.97
CA GLU A 370 -16.64 -7.35 -3.85
C GLU A 370 -17.88 -7.69 -4.68
N GLU A 371 -19.05 -7.67 -4.09
CA GLU A 371 -20.33 -7.88 -4.78
C GLU A 371 -20.55 -6.83 -5.89
N LEU A 372 -20.43 -5.54 -5.56
CA LEU A 372 -20.60 -4.45 -6.52
C LEU A 372 -19.55 -4.50 -7.64
N ARG A 373 -18.31 -4.84 -7.30
CA ARG A 373 -17.25 -5.04 -8.30
C ARG A 373 -17.59 -6.20 -9.25
N ASN A 374 -18.08 -7.32 -8.73
CA ASN A 374 -18.44 -8.47 -9.55
C ASN A 374 -19.65 -8.12 -10.44
N GLN A 375 -20.69 -7.48 -9.91
CA GLN A 375 -21.84 -6.99 -10.69
C GLN A 375 -21.40 -6.05 -11.83
N LEU A 376 -20.47 -5.13 -11.54
CA LEU A 376 -19.90 -4.22 -12.54
C LEU A 376 -19.17 -5.00 -13.64
N PHE A 377 -18.39 -6.01 -13.29
CA PHE A 377 -17.65 -6.82 -14.25
C PHE A 377 -18.57 -7.69 -15.09
N ASP A 378 -19.61 -8.27 -14.51
CA ASP A 378 -20.62 -9.04 -15.22
C ASP A 378 -21.38 -8.18 -16.26
N LEU A 379 -21.70 -6.91 -15.92
CA LEU A 379 -22.30 -5.98 -16.88
C LEU A 379 -21.38 -5.67 -18.05
N ILE A 380 -20.10 -5.41 -17.76
CA ILE A 380 -19.10 -5.13 -18.80
C ILE A 380 -18.91 -6.35 -19.70
N GLU A 381 -18.82 -7.55 -19.14
CA GLU A 381 -18.66 -8.80 -19.92
C GLU A 381 -19.90 -9.08 -20.80
N LYS A 382 -21.10 -8.90 -20.29
CA LYS A 382 -22.34 -9.02 -21.06
C LYS A 382 -22.39 -8.03 -22.23
N LYS A 383 -21.98 -6.79 -22.01
CA LYS A 383 -21.89 -5.77 -23.07
C LYS A 383 -20.88 -6.16 -24.16
N ASP A 384 -19.66 -6.57 -23.74
CA ASP A 384 -18.59 -6.97 -24.66
C ASP A 384 -18.99 -8.22 -25.50
N CYS A 385 -19.87 -9.09 -24.98
CA CYS A 385 -20.42 -10.24 -25.70
C CYS A 385 -21.56 -9.86 -26.64
N SER A 386 -22.31 -8.78 -26.38
CA SER A 386 -23.45 -8.35 -27.18
C SER A 386 -23.08 -7.45 -28.37
N GLU A 387 -21.87 -6.88 -28.40
CA GLU A 387 -21.41 -6.14 -29.59
C GLU A 387 -21.00 -7.13 -30.70
N PRO A 388 -21.58 -7.04 -31.92
CA PRO A 388 -21.20 -7.88 -33.03
C PRO A 388 -19.73 -7.64 -33.39
N SER A 389 -18.99 -8.73 -33.56
CA SER A 389 -17.55 -8.76 -33.79
C SER A 389 -17.14 -8.15 -35.12
N GLY A 390 -17.19 -6.82 -35.23
CA GLY A 390 -16.58 -6.04 -36.32
C GLY A 390 -15.09 -5.82 -35.99
N SER A 391 -14.22 -6.51 -36.74
CA SER A 391 -12.75 -6.44 -36.71
C SER A 391 -12.04 -7.09 -35.51
N LYS A 392 -12.00 -8.42 -35.50
CA LYS A 392 -10.99 -9.17 -34.73
C LYS A 392 -9.60 -9.00 -35.36
N ARG A 393 -8.80 -8.04 -34.90
CA ARG A 393 -7.34 -8.19 -34.94
C ARG A 393 -6.92 -8.85 -33.62
N ARG A 394 -6.63 -10.15 -33.69
CA ARG A 394 -6.08 -10.93 -32.57
C ARG A 394 -4.68 -10.44 -32.25
N GLY A 395 -4.54 -9.67 -31.15
CA GLY A 395 -3.28 -9.55 -30.44
C GLY A 395 -3.25 -10.58 -29.30
N PRO A 396 -2.08 -11.04 -28.81
CA PRO A 396 -2.01 -12.10 -27.81
C PRO A 396 -2.65 -11.65 -26.50
N GLY A 397 -3.79 -12.29 -26.20
CA GLY A 397 -4.57 -12.01 -24.99
C GLY A 397 -3.86 -12.51 -23.75
N ILE A 398 -3.47 -11.62 -22.87
CA ILE A 398 -3.18 -11.95 -21.47
C ILE A 398 -4.53 -12.11 -20.78
N ARG A 399 -4.99 -13.34 -20.68
CA ARG A 399 -6.11 -13.70 -19.80
C ARG A 399 -5.68 -13.47 -18.35
N ILE A 400 -6.09 -12.38 -17.74
CA ILE A 400 -6.08 -12.24 -16.29
C ILE A 400 -7.43 -12.76 -15.82
N GLY A 401 -7.39 -14.04 -15.40
CA GLY A 401 -8.53 -14.91 -15.32
C GLY A 401 -9.49 -14.63 -14.18
N GLY A 402 -10.76 -14.83 -14.46
CA GLY A 402 -11.73 -15.39 -13.53
C GLY A 402 -11.47 -16.85 -13.15
N ALA A 403 -10.51 -17.54 -13.79
CA ALA A 403 -10.16 -18.93 -13.52
C ALA A 403 -9.31 -19.15 -12.23
N ALA A 404 -8.73 -18.11 -11.65
CA ALA A 404 -7.95 -18.26 -10.41
C ALA A 404 -8.80 -18.65 -9.18
N HIS A 405 -10.11 -18.46 -9.21
CA HIS A 405 -10.99 -18.87 -8.12
C HIS A 405 -11.42 -20.35 -8.23
N ALA A 406 -11.58 -20.88 -9.45
CA ALA A 406 -11.96 -22.28 -9.67
C ALA A 406 -10.80 -23.27 -9.50
N ILE A 407 -9.57 -22.88 -9.86
CA ILE A 407 -8.37 -23.74 -9.72
C ILE A 407 -7.94 -23.87 -8.24
N TRP A 408 -8.33 -22.90 -7.38
CA TRP A 408 -7.96 -22.93 -5.98
C TRP A 408 -8.74 -23.98 -5.16
N ILE A 409 -10.00 -24.26 -5.50
CA ILE A 409 -10.84 -25.28 -4.84
C ILE A 409 -10.39 -26.69 -5.21
N GLY A 410 -9.92 -26.93 -6.44
CA GLY A 410 -9.45 -28.24 -6.89
C GLY A 410 -8.12 -28.71 -6.28
N LYS A 411 -7.23 -27.80 -5.90
CA LYS A 411 -5.93 -28.13 -5.28
C LYS A 411 -5.97 -28.38 -3.77
N MET A 412 -7.07 -28.05 -3.11
CA MET A 412 -7.26 -28.37 -1.68
C MET A 412 -7.88 -29.76 -1.44
N LEU A 413 -8.41 -30.42 -2.47
CA LEU A 413 -9.10 -31.70 -2.34
C LEU A 413 -8.29 -32.89 -2.88
N GLY A 414 -6.99 -32.77 -3.03
CA GLY A 414 -6.07 -33.90 -3.12
C GLY A 414 -6.24 -34.82 -4.32
N GLY A 415 -6.52 -34.31 -5.50
CA GLY A 415 -6.55 -35.08 -6.73
C GLY A 415 -5.33 -34.79 -7.62
N ASN A 416 -4.39 -35.72 -7.69
CA ASN A 416 -3.39 -35.79 -8.75
C ASN A 416 -4.03 -36.44 -10.01
N PRO A 417 -3.57 -36.10 -11.22
CA PRO A 417 -2.95 -37.09 -12.06
C PRO A 417 -1.44 -36.87 -12.12
#